data_2e93348546898cbdaa8584a6e1bf6051
#
_entry.id   2e93348546898cbdaa8584a6e1bf6051
#
_cell.length_a   1.000
_cell.length_b   1.000
_cell.length_c   1.000
_cell.angle_alpha   90.00
_cell.angle_beta   90.00
_cell.angle_gamma   90.00
#
_symmetry.space_group_name_H-M   'P 1'
#
loop_
_entity.id
_entity.type
_entity.pdbx_description
1 polymer ?
#
loop_
_entity_poly.entity_id
_entity_poly.type
_entity_poly.pdbx_seq_one_letter_code
_entity_poly.pdbx_strand_id
1 'polypeptide(L)'
;MIFPKEPILKVIAPIMEAQLVETAILNIINHQSLIATKTARVVHAAQGDGVMEFGLRRAQGPDAGLYGARAAMIGGCVGTSNVLAGKMFDVPIMGTHAHSWIMSFPDEYTAFKAYAELYPDACTLLVDTYDTLKSGVPNAIRVFREMKDAGIHPKSYGIRLDSGDLAYLSKKARVMLDAAGFEDAVIAASNDLDEMLINDLKIQGAAITSWGVGTHLITSKDCPSFGGVYKLAAIEKDGEFLPKIKISENTEKITNPGNKTIYR
;
A
#
# COMPACT_ATOMS: atom_id res chain seq x y z
N MET A 1 -0.13 -13.07 12.07
CA MET A 1 1.23 -13.18 12.63
C MET A 1 1.59 -14.66 12.65
N ILE A 2 2.81 -15.01 12.20
CA ILE A 2 3.36 -16.37 12.25
C ILE A 2 4.71 -16.32 12.96
N PHE A 3 5.12 -17.45 13.53
CA PHE A 3 6.40 -17.60 14.21
C PHE A 3 7.32 -18.57 13.48
N PRO A 4 8.64 -18.51 13.70
CA PRO A 4 9.60 -19.46 13.10
C PRO A 4 9.21 -20.91 13.38
N LYS A 5 9.35 -21.77 12.35
CA LYS A 5 9.06 -23.22 12.39
C LYS A 5 7.58 -23.58 12.50
N GLU A 6 6.65 -22.63 12.47
CA GLU A 6 5.23 -22.94 12.32
C GLU A 6 4.90 -23.35 10.88
N PRO A 7 4.14 -24.44 10.67
CA PRO A 7 3.62 -24.78 9.35
C PRO A 7 2.49 -23.80 8.97
N ILE A 8 2.71 -22.97 7.94
CA ILE A 8 1.69 -22.03 7.43
C ILE A 8 0.74 -22.65 6.41
N LEU A 9 1.17 -23.76 5.79
CA LEU A 9 0.39 -24.52 4.82
C LEU A 9 0.78 -25.99 4.91
N LYS A 10 -0.20 -26.87 4.76
CA LYS A 10 -0.03 -28.31 4.72
C LYS A 10 -0.61 -28.84 3.42
N VAL A 11 0.16 -29.65 2.70
CA VAL A 11 -0.25 -30.35 1.50
C VAL A 11 -0.31 -31.84 1.81
N ILE A 12 -1.45 -32.50 1.51
CA ILE A 12 -1.64 -33.93 1.59
C ILE A 12 -1.98 -34.41 0.18
N ALA A 13 -1.07 -35.11 -0.46
CA ALA A 13 -1.20 -35.57 -1.84
C ALA A 13 -0.23 -36.74 -2.10
N PRO A 14 -0.39 -37.51 -3.20
CA PRO A 14 0.65 -38.40 -3.68
C PRO A 14 1.99 -37.67 -3.81
N ILE A 15 3.11 -38.34 -3.49
CA ILE A 15 4.40 -37.67 -3.35
C ILE A 15 4.85 -36.93 -4.60
N MET A 16 4.56 -37.44 -5.79
CA MET A 16 4.90 -36.76 -7.05
C MET A 16 4.14 -35.45 -7.21
N GLU A 17 2.85 -35.41 -6.94
CA GLU A 17 2.01 -34.22 -6.99
C GLU A 17 2.44 -33.21 -5.92
N ALA A 18 2.68 -33.70 -4.69
CA ALA A 18 3.16 -32.88 -3.61
C ALA A 18 4.51 -32.19 -3.93
N GLN A 19 5.39 -32.84 -4.68
CA GLN A 19 6.67 -32.24 -5.10
C GLN A 19 6.50 -31.21 -6.22
N LEU A 20 5.60 -31.41 -7.16
CA LEU A 20 5.37 -30.49 -8.29
C LEU A 20 4.88 -29.12 -7.84
N VAL A 21 4.10 -29.02 -6.77
CA VAL A 21 3.52 -27.76 -6.30
C VAL A 21 4.47 -26.91 -5.44
N GLU A 22 5.62 -27.46 -5.01
CA GLU A 22 6.57 -26.78 -4.09
C GLU A 22 6.91 -25.37 -4.54
N THR A 23 7.46 -25.24 -5.74
CA THR A 23 7.96 -23.94 -6.24
C THR A 23 6.84 -22.92 -6.38
N ALA A 24 5.69 -23.32 -6.92
CA ALA A 24 4.56 -22.42 -7.08
C ALA A 24 4.00 -21.94 -5.74
N ILE A 25 3.83 -22.82 -4.78
CA ILE A 25 3.35 -22.46 -3.43
C ILE A 25 4.34 -21.53 -2.75
N LEU A 26 5.63 -21.83 -2.74
CA LEU A 26 6.64 -20.99 -2.11
C LEU A 26 6.70 -19.60 -2.76
N ASN A 27 6.66 -19.52 -4.10
CA ASN A 27 6.68 -18.26 -4.81
C ASN A 27 5.49 -17.36 -4.44
N ILE A 28 4.27 -17.91 -4.50
CA ILE A 28 3.04 -17.17 -4.20
C ILE A 28 3.00 -16.72 -2.74
N ILE A 29 3.25 -17.65 -1.81
CA ILE A 29 3.19 -17.36 -0.37
C ILE A 29 4.27 -16.35 0.02
N ASN A 30 5.51 -16.52 -0.46
CA ASN A 30 6.61 -15.62 -0.12
C ASN A 30 6.31 -14.19 -0.58
N HIS A 31 5.98 -13.99 -1.86
CA HIS A 31 5.73 -12.66 -2.41
C HIS A 31 4.57 -11.96 -1.69
N GLN A 32 3.41 -12.60 -1.60
CA GLN A 32 2.24 -11.94 -1.01
C GLN A 32 2.41 -11.71 0.51
N SER A 33 3.09 -12.62 1.22
CA SER A 33 3.38 -12.42 2.66
C SER A 33 4.34 -11.27 2.91
N LEU A 34 5.36 -11.09 2.06
CA LEU A 34 6.29 -9.96 2.13
C LEU A 34 5.55 -8.63 1.98
N ILE A 35 4.75 -8.50 0.92
CA ILE A 35 4.01 -7.27 0.65
C ILE A 35 2.98 -6.99 1.75
N ALA A 36 2.20 -7.99 2.18
CA ALA A 36 1.23 -7.81 3.25
C ALA A 36 1.91 -7.41 4.58
N THR A 37 3.08 -7.99 4.89
CA THR A 37 3.84 -7.66 6.11
C THR A 37 4.40 -6.24 6.05
N LYS A 38 5.01 -5.84 4.92
CA LYS A 38 5.50 -4.46 4.74
C LYS A 38 4.35 -3.47 4.83
N THR A 39 3.23 -3.78 4.19
CA THR A 39 2.02 -2.94 4.26
C THR A 39 1.50 -2.80 5.69
N ALA A 40 1.40 -3.90 6.45
CA ALA A 40 0.94 -3.84 7.83
C ALA A 40 1.83 -2.94 8.73
N ARG A 41 3.14 -2.90 8.48
CA ARG A 41 4.06 -1.97 9.16
C ARG A 41 3.77 -0.52 8.81
N VAL A 42 3.57 -0.23 7.52
CA VAL A 42 3.23 1.11 7.03
C VAL A 42 1.89 1.57 7.61
N VAL A 43 0.86 0.73 7.58
CA VAL A 43 -0.47 1.01 8.14
C VAL A 43 -0.39 1.24 9.65
N HIS A 44 0.42 0.47 10.36
CA HIS A 44 0.64 0.67 11.80
C HIS A 44 1.28 2.04 12.09
N ALA A 45 2.30 2.43 11.30
CA ALA A 45 2.95 3.73 11.44
C ALA A 45 2.01 4.91 11.10
N ALA A 46 1.02 4.69 10.23
CA ALA A 46 0.01 5.69 9.87
C ALA A 46 -1.01 5.98 11.00
N GLN A 47 -1.05 5.17 12.07
CA GLN A 47 -1.84 5.43 13.30
C GLN A 47 -3.32 5.71 13.03
N GLY A 48 -3.95 4.96 12.13
CA GLY A 48 -5.36 5.10 11.78
C GLY A 48 -5.66 5.92 10.53
N ASP A 49 -4.67 6.61 9.96
CA ASP A 49 -4.84 7.28 8.67
C ASP A 49 -4.93 6.28 7.52
N GLY A 50 -5.58 6.69 6.43
CA GLY A 50 -5.69 5.87 5.21
C GLY A 50 -4.34 5.71 4.49
N VAL A 51 -3.98 4.47 4.16
CA VAL A 51 -2.81 4.15 3.33
C VAL A 51 -3.28 3.59 1.99
N MET A 52 -2.83 4.21 0.89
CA MET A 52 -3.11 3.81 -0.49
C MET A 52 -1.87 3.16 -1.11
N GLU A 53 -2.08 2.07 -1.85
CA GLU A 53 -1.02 1.39 -2.60
C GLU A 53 -0.82 2.08 -3.96
N PHE A 54 0.37 2.66 -4.19
CA PHE A 54 0.74 3.40 -5.41
C PHE A 54 1.98 2.83 -6.11
N GLY A 55 2.28 1.55 -5.91
CA GLY A 55 3.55 0.94 -6.30
C GLY A 55 3.59 0.27 -7.67
N LEU A 56 2.46 0.15 -8.41
CA LEU A 56 2.39 -0.62 -9.66
C LEU A 56 3.59 -0.41 -10.60
N ARG A 57 3.98 0.84 -10.85
CA ARG A 57 5.10 1.18 -11.77
C ARG A 57 6.48 0.75 -11.25
N ARG A 58 6.60 0.34 -9.99
CA ARG A 58 7.85 -0.07 -9.31
C ARG A 58 7.89 -1.56 -8.98
N ALA A 59 6.80 -2.28 -9.20
CA ALA A 59 6.73 -3.72 -8.95
C ALA A 59 7.67 -4.50 -9.90
N GLN A 60 8.12 -5.67 -9.43
CA GLN A 60 8.99 -6.56 -10.22
C GLN A 60 8.17 -7.40 -11.22
N GLY A 61 7.53 -6.72 -12.14
CA GLY A 61 6.71 -7.28 -13.19
C GLY A 61 5.20 -7.07 -12.98
N PRO A 62 4.39 -7.27 -14.03
CA PRO A 62 2.95 -6.99 -13.99
C PRO A 62 2.21 -7.81 -12.94
N ASP A 63 2.52 -9.10 -12.84
CA ASP A 63 1.90 -10.00 -11.86
C ASP A 63 2.28 -9.62 -10.43
N ALA A 64 3.54 -9.21 -10.20
CA ALA A 64 3.96 -8.69 -8.90
C ALA A 64 3.19 -7.43 -8.51
N GLY A 65 2.89 -6.53 -9.45
CA GLY A 65 2.04 -5.37 -9.23
C GLY A 65 0.59 -5.74 -8.93
N LEU A 66 0.06 -6.72 -9.65
CA LEU A 66 -1.32 -7.17 -9.49
C LEU A 66 -1.56 -7.87 -8.15
N TYR A 67 -0.79 -8.92 -7.87
CA TYR A 67 -0.91 -9.68 -6.61
C TYR A 67 -0.36 -8.91 -5.41
N GLY A 68 0.60 -8.01 -5.63
CA GLY A 68 1.08 -7.07 -4.62
C GLY A 68 0.00 -6.10 -4.16
N ALA A 69 -0.79 -5.54 -5.07
CA ALA A 69 -1.95 -4.71 -4.73
C ALA A 69 -2.97 -5.48 -3.87
N ARG A 70 -3.28 -6.73 -4.24
CA ARG A 70 -4.15 -7.60 -3.42
C ARG A 70 -3.56 -7.84 -2.03
N ALA A 71 -2.27 -8.15 -1.95
CA ALA A 71 -1.58 -8.37 -0.67
C ALA A 71 -1.55 -7.12 0.20
N ALA A 72 -1.44 -5.93 -0.41
CA ALA A 72 -1.53 -4.65 0.29
C ALA A 72 -2.91 -4.42 0.94
N MET A 73 -4.01 -4.83 0.27
CA MET A 73 -5.34 -4.80 0.91
C MET A 73 -5.40 -5.70 2.14
N ILE A 74 -4.83 -6.90 2.06
CA ILE A 74 -4.72 -7.83 3.21
C ILE A 74 -3.90 -7.20 4.34
N GLY A 75 -2.86 -6.42 3.99
CA GLY A 75 -2.01 -5.69 4.93
C GLY A 75 -2.66 -4.45 5.56
N GLY A 76 -3.84 -4.02 5.07
CA GLY A 76 -4.63 -2.93 5.62
C GLY A 76 -4.65 -1.64 4.79
N CYS A 77 -4.19 -1.64 3.54
CA CYS A 77 -4.43 -0.51 2.63
C CYS A 77 -5.92 -0.31 2.38
N VAL A 78 -6.32 0.95 2.20
CA VAL A 78 -7.71 1.33 1.92
C VAL A 78 -8.05 1.32 0.43
N GLY A 79 -7.06 1.25 -0.45
CA GLY A 79 -7.24 1.20 -1.90
C GLY A 79 -5.92 1.11 -2.65
N THR A 80 -6.02 0.91 -3.96
CA THR A 80 -4.87 0.83 -4.88
C THR A 80 -5.09 1.67 -6.13
N SER A 81 -4.02 2.14 -6.74
CA SER A 81 -4.08 2.76 -8.07
C SER A 81 -4.14 1.74 -9.22
N ASN A 82 -4.03 0.44 -8.92
CA ASN A 82 -4.05 -0.63 -9.91
C ASN A 82 -5.50 -0.99 -10.30
N VAL A 83 -5.97 -0.41 -11.41
CA VAL A 83 -7.33 -0.62 -11.94
C VAL A 83 -7.61 -2.10 -12.25
N LEU A 84 -6.60 -2.84 -12.74
CA LEU A 84 -6.74 -4.27 -13.01
C LEU A 84 -6.95 -5.06 -11.72
N ALA A 85 -6.24 -4.71 -10.64
CA ALA A 85 -6.46 -5.33 -9.33
C ALA A 85 -7.88 -5.06 -8.82
N GLY A 86 -8.39 -3.82 -9.00
CA GLY A 86 -9.78 -3.50 -8.70
C GLY A 86 -10.76 -4.39 -9.44
N LYS A 87 -10.55 -4.57 -10.75
CA LYS A 87 -11.42 -5.42 -11.58
C LYS A 87 -11.35 -6.91 -11.21
N MET A 88 -10.16 -7.43 -10.88
CA MET A 88 -9.96 -8.86 -10.64
C MET A 88 -10.29 -9.30 -9.22
N PHE A 89 -10.07 -8.45 -8.24
CA PHE A 89 -10.16 -8.80 -6.82
C PHE A 89 -11.25 -8.02 -6.06
N ASP A 90 -12.01 -7.18 -6.77
CA ASP A 90 -13.06 -6.32 -6.19
C ASP A 90 -12.53 -5.46 -5.03
N VAL A 91 -11.35 -4.88 -5.20
CA VAL A 91 -10.73 -3.98 -4.23
C VAL A 91 -10.91 -2.51 -4.62
N PRO A 92 -10.99 -1.58 -3.65
CA PRO A 92 -11.18 -0.17 -3.94
C PRO A 92 -10.08 0.42 -4.82
N ILE A 93 -10.47 1.14 -5.87
CA ILE A 93 -9.56 1.87 -6.74
C ILE A 93 -9.50 3.31 -6.25
N MET A 94 -8.29 3.81 -6.01
CA MET A 94 -8.04 5.16 -5.56
C MET A 94 -6.84 5.76 -6.29
N GLY A 95 -6.86 7.05 -6.48
CA GLY A 95 -5.76 7.75 -7.13
C GLY A 95 -6.03 9.23 -7.29
N THR A 96 -5.05 9.93 -7.82
CA THR A 96 -5.11 11.35 -8.14
C THR A 96 -4.49 11.58 -9.51
N HIS A 97 -4.54 12.82 -10.01
CA HIS A 97 -3.80 13.17 -11.23
C HIS A 97 -2.27 13.25 -10.99
N ALA A 98 -1.50 13.26 -12.05
CA ALA A 98 -0.04 13.43 -12.04
C ALA A 98 0.36 14.88 -12.37
N HIS A 99 1.64 15.23 -12.14
CA HIS A 99 2.21 16.53 -12.54
C HIS A 99 2.02 16.82 -14.04
N SER A 100 2.14 15.77 -14.89
CA SER A 100 1.94 15.89 -16.34
C SER A 100 0.54 16.36 -16.72
N TRP A 101 -0.50 16.05 -15.93
CA TRP A 101 -1.84 16.60 -16.11
C TRP A 101 -1.80 18.11 -15.97
N ILE A 102 -1.22 18.64 -14.88
CA ILE A 102 -1.13 20.08 -14.64
C ILE A 102 -0.33 20.77 -15.75
N MET A 103 0.81 20.19 -16.11
CA MET A 103 1.71 20.72 -17.16
C MET A 103 1.08 20.72 -18.57
N SER A 104 0.00 19.95 -18.79
CA SER A 104 -0.72 19.94 -20.08
C SER A 104 -1.72 21.09 -20.26
N PHE A 105 -1.96 21.88 -19.22
CA PHE A 105 -2.84 23.05 -19.24
C PHE A 105 -2.04 24.37 -19.26
N PRO A 106 -2.66 25.48 -19.69
CA PRO A 106 -1.98 26.79 -19.70
C PRO A 106 -1.51 27.25 -18.31
N ASP A 107 -2.23 26.89 -17.26
CA ASP A 107 -1.92 27.22 -15.88
C ASP A 107 -2.51 26.16 -14.92
N GLU A 108 -2.04 26.19 -13.68
CA GLU A 108 -2.38 25.24 -12.63
C GLU A 108 -3.86 25.34 -12.21
N TYR A 109 -4.42 26.55 -12.14
CA TYR A 109 -5.83 26.72 -11.80
C TYR A 109 -6.75 26.08 -12.84
N THR A 110 -6.48 26.28 -14.13
CA THR A 110 -7.24 25.66 -15.22
C THR A 110 -7.20 24.14 -15.16
N ALA A 111 -6.04 23.57 -14.85
CA ALA A 111 -5.89 22.13 -14.66
C ALA A 111 -6.69 21.60 -13.47
N PHE A 112 -6.66 22.30 -12.34
CA PHE A 112 -7.40 21.93 -11.14
C PHE A 112 -8.92 22.01 -11.35
N LYS A 113 -9.39 23.08 -12.01
CA LYS A 113 -10.81 23.24 -12.34
C LYS A 113 -11.30 22.14 -13.23
N ALA A 114 -10.57 21.81 -14.31
CA ALA A 114 -10.94 20.71 -15.21
C ALA A 114 -10.98 19.35 -14.46
N TYR A 115 -10.05 19.12 -13.51
CA TYR A 115 -10.08 17.90 -12.70
C TYR A 115 -11.29 17.85 -11.77
N ALA A 116 -11.62 18.96 -11.10
CA ALA A 116 -12.77 19.06 -10.22
C ALA A 116 -14.12 18.84 -10.96
N GLU A 117 -14.22 19.30 -12.20
CA GLU A 117 -15.40 19.08 -13.07
C GLU A 117 -15.55 17.59 -13.45
N LEU A 118 -14.42 16.87 -13.65
CA LEU A 118 -14.44 15.44 -13.99
C LEU A 118 -14.69 14.54 -12.77
N TYR A 119 -14.17 14.92 -11.60
CA TYR A 119 -14.19 14.12 -10.38
C TYR A 119 -14.71 14.93 -9.18
N PRO A 120 -15.94 15.43 -9.22
CA PRO A 120 -16.45 16.32 -8.17
C PRO A 120 -16.55 15.64 -6.81
N ASP A 121 -16.79 14.31 -6.77
CA ASP A 121 -16.94 13.54 -5.52
C ASP A 121 -15.62 13.08 -4.90
N ALA A 122 -14.50 13.20 -5.61
CA ALA A 122 -13.17 12.71 -5.19
C ALA A 122 -12.05 13.64 -5.68
N CYS A 123 -12.14 14.93 -5.31
CA CYS A 123 -11.29 15.98 -5.84
C CYS A 123 -10.03 16.18 -4.95
N THR A 124 -8.97 15.41 -5.20
CA THR A 124 -7.66 15.62 -4.56
C THR A 124 -6.68 16.22 -5.56
N LEU A 125 -6.20 17.44 -5.29
CA LEU A 125 -5.39 18.26 -6.18
C LEU A 125 -3.89 18.18 -5.80
N LEU A 126 -3.04 17.83 -6.75
CA LEU A 126 -1.59 17.77 -6.58
C LEU A 126 -1.00 19.18 -6.69
N VAL A 127 -0.53 19.75 -5.57
CA VAL A 127 -0.29 21.19 -5.44
C VAL A 127 1.19 21.60 -5.51
N ASP A 128 2.09 20.67 -5.77
CA ASP A 128 3.53 20.91 -5.75
C ASP A 128 4.21 20.82 -7.14
N THR A 129 3.43 21.09 -8.20
CA THR A 129 4.00 21.13 -9.56
C THR A 129 4.92 22.32 -9.77
N TYR A 130 4.60 23.48 -9.19
CA TYR A 130 5.38 24.72 -9.33
C TYR A 130 5.81 25.27 -7.96
N ASP A 131 4.93 26.01 -7.26
CA ASP A 131 5.18 26.53 -5.91
C ASP A 131 3.98 26.15 -5.02
N THR A 132 4.22 25.24 -4.10
CA THR A 132 3.16 24.68 -3.24
C THR A 132 2.38 25.76 -2.50
N LEU A 133 3.07 26.69 -1.84
CA LEU A 133 2.42 27.65 -0.94
C LEU A 133 1.99 28.95 -1.64
N LYS A 134 2.66 29.34 -2.72
CA LYS A 134 2.33 30.59 -3.44
C LYS A 134 1.38 30.39 -4.62
N SER A 135 1.30 29.15 -5.16
CA SER A 135 0.47 28.83 -6.32
C SER A 135 -0.47 27.65 -6.04
N GLY A 136 0.04 26.48 -5.75
CA GLY A 136 -0.74 25.24 -5.66
C GLY A 136 -1.87 25.30 -4.65
N VAL A 137 -1.57 25.55 -3.38
CA VAL A 137 -2.59 25.63 -2.32
C VAL A 137 -3.58 26.77 -2.54
N PRO A 138 -3.17 28.01 -2.92
CA PRO A 138 -4.10 29.07 -3.27
C PRO A 138 -5.05 28.72 -4.42
N ASN A 139 -4.55 28.12 -5.50
CA ASN A 139 -5.37 27.69 -6.62
C ASN A 139 -6.34 26.56 -6.25
N ALA A 140 -5.91 25.60 -5.42
CA ALA A 140 -6.78 24.56 -4.88
C ALA A 140 -7.94 25.16 -4.04
N ILE A 141 -7.62 26.10 -3.14
CA ILE A 141 -8.62 26.82 -2.34
C ILE A 141 -9.62 27.56 -3.23
N ARG A 142 -9.14 28.20 -4.31
CA ARG A 142 -10.01 28.88 -5.28
C ARG A 142 -10.98 27.90 -5.92
N VAL A 143 -10.53 26.74 -6.37
CA VAL A 143 -11.37 25.71 -6.97
C VAL A 143 -12.39 25.16 -5.96
N PHE A 144 -11.98 24.88 -4.72
CA PHE A 144 -12.91 24.43 -3.68
C PHE A 144 -13.99 25.45 -3.34
N ARG A 145 -13.69 26.75 -3.38
CA ARG A 145 -14.68 27.82 -3.24
C ARG A 145 -15.69 27.78 -4.39
N GLU A 146 -15.21 27.71 -5.64
CA GLU A 146 -16.08 27.61 -6.82
C GLU A 146 -16.99 26.37 -6.77
N MET A 147 -16.48 25.22 -6.30
CA MET A 147 -17.30 24.02 -6.08
C MET A 147 -18.39 24.27 -5.03
N LYS A 148 -18.04 24.87 -3.90
CA LYS A 148 -18.97 25.19 -2.81
C LYS A 148 -20.04 26.18 -3.27
N ASP A 149 -19.66 27.24 -4.00
CA ASP A 149 -20.57 28.26 -4.53
C ASP A 149 -21.52 27.68 -5.59
N ALA A 150 -21.08 26.65 -6.32
CA ALA A 150 -21.90 25.86 -7.26
C ALA A 150 -22.81 24.83 -6.58
N GLY A 151 -22.78 24.72 -5.25
CA GLY A 151 -23.56 23.74 -4.49
C GLY A 151 -23.02 22.31 -4.58
N ILE A 152 -21.78 22.13 -5.00
CA ILE A 152 -21.12 20.83 -5.06
C ILE A 152 -20.53 20.51 -3.68
N HIS A 153 -20.95 19.40 -3.10
CA HIS A 153 -20.49 18.90 -1.81
C HIS A 153 -19.75 17.55 -2.01
N PRO A 154 -18.41 17.56 -2.24
CA PRO A 154 -17.65 16.35 -2.50
C PRO A 154 -17.69 15.41 -1.30
N LYS A 155 -17.69 14.09 -1.57
CA LYS A 155 -17.54 13.06 -0.52
C LYS A 155 -16.14 13.07 0.07
N SER A 156 -15.15 13.40 -0.75
CA SER A 156 -13.75 13.56 -0.34
C SER A 156 -13.09 14.60 -1.23
N TYR A 157 -12.39 15.54 -0.63
CA TYR A 157 -11.59 16.53 -1.35
C TYR A 157 -10.37 16.94 -0.54
N GLY A 158 -9.38 17.49 -1.19
CA GLY A 158 -8.17 17.92 -0.52
C GLY A 158 -7.00 18.16 -1.46
N ILE A 159 -5.83 18.17 -0.88
CA ILE A 159 -4.57 18.38 -1.60
C ILE A 159 -3.63 17.20 -1.43
N ARG A 160 -2.70 17.04 -2.39
CA ARG A 160 -1.61 16.08 -2.31
C ARG A 160 -0.26 16.79 -2.42
N LEU A 161 0.66 16.39 -1.55
CA LEU A 161 2.07 16.78 -1.52
C LEU A 161 2.91 15.58 -1.93
N ASP A 162 3.79 15.74 -2.93
CA ASP A 162 4.64 14.68 -3.48
C ASP A 162 6.14 15.01 -3.35
N SER A 163 6.48 16.20 -2.86
CA SER A 163 7.86 16.68 -2.79
C SER A 163 8.10 17.71 -1.67
N GLY A 164 9.38 18.02 -1.41
CA GLY A 164 9.80 18.99 -0.43
C GLY A 164 9.72 18.52 1.02
N ASP A 165 9.78 19.45 1.96
CA ASP A 165 9.62 19.16 3.39
C ASP A 165 8.12 18.96 3.71
N LEU A 166 7.70 17.70 3.73
CA LEU A 166 6.29 17.33 3.91
C LEU A 166 5.75 17.78 5.27
N ALA A 167 6.57 17.79 6.33
CA ALA A 167 6.12 18.22 7.65
C ALA A 167 5.87 19.72 7.66
N TYR A 168 6.76 20.51 7.11
CA TYR A 168 6.62 21.96 7.00
C TYR A 168 5.46 22.33 6.07
N LEU A 169 5.45 21.78 4.86
CA LEU A 169 4.45 22.11 3.83
C LEU A 169 3.03 21.74 4.26
N SER A 170 2.83 20.56 4.86
CA SER A 170 1.51 20.14 5.32
C SER A 170 0.95 21.03 6.42
N LYS A 171 1.79 21.44 7.39
CA LYS A 171 1.38 22.38 8.45
C LYS A 171 1.00 23.75 7.89
N LYS A 172 1.78 24.26 6.93
CA LYS A 172 1.45 25.55 6.28
C LYS A 172 0.20 25.48 5.43
N ALA A 173 0.06 24.40 4.63
CA ALA A 173 -1.13 24.15 3.84
C ALA A 173 -2.39 24.02 4.71
N ARG A 174 -2.30 23.33 5.86
CA ARG A 174 -3.41 23.20 6.81
C ARG A 174 -3.90 24.56 7.31
N VAL A 175 -2.97 25.41 7.73
CA VAL A 175 -3.31 26.79 8.16
C VAL A 175 -4.02 27.58 7.05
N MET A 176 -3.57 27.44 5.80
CA MET A 176 -4.19 28.12 4.66
C MET A 176 -5.60 27.58 4.34
N LEU A 177 -5.78 26.29 4.40
CA LEU A 177 -7.06 25.63 4.17
C LEU A 177 -8.06 26.00 5.27
N ASP A 178 -7.67 25.97 6.54
CA ASP A 178 -8.50 26.33 7.69
C ASP A 178 -8.93 27.80 7.62
N ALA A 179 -7.99 28.71 7.35
CA ALA A 179 -8.30 30.12 7.17
C ALA A 179 -9.26 30.41 5.99
N ALA A 180 -9.37 29.48 5.05
CA ALA A 180 -10.29 29.56 3.92
C ALA A 180 -11.64 28.87 4.18
N GLY A 181 -11.83 28.21 5.33
CA GLY A 181 -13.06 27.49 5.73
C GLY A 181 -13.15 26.07 5.16
N PHE A 182 -11.98 25.39 5.01
CA PHE A 182 -11.85 24.02 4.51
C PHE A 182 -11.08 23.13 5.51
N GLU A 183 -11.52 23.13 6.78
CA GLU A 183 -10.91 22.39 7.88
C GLU A 183 -11.00 20.87 7.67
N ASP A 184 -12.00 20.40 6.91
CA ASP A 184 -12.25 19.01 6.58
C ASP A 184 -11.49 18.52 5.32
N ALA A 185 -10.82 19.43 4.59
CA ALA A 185 -10.03 19.06 3.44
C ALA A 185 -8.86 18.12 3.82
N VAL A 186 -8.75 16.98 3.13
CA VAL A 186 -7.69 16.00 3.34
C VAL A 186 -6.34 16.55 2.86
N ILE A 187 -5.27 16.29 3.60
CA ILE A 187 -3.90 16.48 3.13
C ILE A 187 -3.29 15.09 2.94
N ALA A 188 -3.11 14.72 1.67
CA ALA A 188 -2.44 13.49 1.31
C ALA A 188 -0.95 13.72 1.05
N ALA A 189 -0.11 12.77 1.40
CA ALA A 189 1.31 12.78 1.04
C ALA A 189 1.69 11.53 0.25
N SER A 190 2.69 11.69 -0.60
CA SER A 190 3.33 10.61 -1.34
C SER A 190 4.83 10.92 -1.49
N ASN A 191 5.59 10.14 -2.27
CA ASN A 191 7.04 10.24 -2.43
C ASN A 191 7.85 9.42 -1.44
N ASP A 192 8.38 8.30 -1.91
CA ASP A 192 9.30 7.36 -1.22
C ASP A 192 9.01 7.10 0.27
N LEU A 193 7.72 7.10 0.61
CA LEU A 193 7.25 6.87 1.97
C LEU A 193 7.46 5.41 2.39
N ASP A 194 7.82 5.25 3.66
CA ASP A 194 7.86 3.98 4.37
C ASP A 194 7.37 4.15 5.82
N GLU A 195 7.35 3.07 6.58
CA GLU A 195 6.92 3.10 7.98
C GLU A 195 7.77 4.00 8.87
N MET A 196 9.07 4.15 8.56
CA MET A 196 9.98 5.00 9.35
C MET A 196 9.69 6.46 9.09
N LEU A 197 9.64 6.86 7.81
CA LEU A 197 9.37 8.24 7.44
C LEU A 197 7.97 8.70 7.85
N ILE A 198 6.95 7.84 7.72
CA ILE A 198 5.59 8.15 8.19
C ILE A 198 5.59 8.40 9.70
N ASN A 199 6.24 7.53 10.48
CA ASN A 199 6.35 7.72 11.92
C ASN A 199 7.07 9.03 12.28
N ASP A 200 8.17 9.36 11.59
CA ASP A 200 8.91 10.60 11.81
C ASP A 200 8.07 11.84 11.47
N LEU A 201 7.31 11.80 10.38
CA LEU A 201 6.39 12.88 10.01
C LEU A 201 5.27 13.07 11.05
N LYS A 202 4.73 11.98 11.60
CA LYS A 202 3.76 12.02 12.71
C LYS A 202 4.37 12.66 13.96
N ILE A 203 5.58 12.28 14.36
CA ILE A 203 6.29 12.86 15.51
C ILE A 203 6.53 14.36 15.29
N GLN A 204 6.85 14.78 14.08
CA GLN A 204 7.02 16.20 13.73
C GLN A 204 5.70 16.98 13.69
N GLY A 205 4.55 16.34 13.88
CA GLY A 205 3.23 16.96 13.83
C GLY A 205 2.82 17.37 12.41
N ALA A 206 3.21 16.61 11.38
CA ALA A 206 2.72 16.83 10.02
C ALA A 206 1.19 16.72 9.98
N ALA A 207 0.55 17.64 9.27
CA ALA A 207 -0.91 17.67 9.12
C ALA A 207 -1.40 16.77 7.97
N ILE A 208 -0.85 15.58 7.88
CA ILE A 208 -1.14 14.60 6.84
C ILE A 208 -2.04 13.53 7.43
N THR A 209 -3.11 13.17 6.70
CA THR A 209 -4.12 12.20 7.12
C THR A 209 -4.37 11.11 6.06
N SER A 210 -3.62 11.13 4.95
CA SER A 210 -3.71 10.13 3.90
C SER A 210 -2.33 9.92 3.27
N TRP A 211 -1.96 8.66 3.01
CA TRP A 211 -0.60 8.27 2.64
C TRP A 211 -0.62 7.44 1.36
N GLY A 212 0.01 7.94 0.30
CA GLY A 212 0.21 7.19 -0.95
C GLY A 212 1.59 6.53 -0.96
N VAL A 213 1.66 5.23 -0.73
CA VAL A 213 2.93 4.50 -0.58
C VAL A 213 3.18 3.62 -1.80
N GLY A 214 4.33 3.81 -2.42
CA GLY A 214 4.68 3.15 -3.69
C GLY A 214 5.82 2.15 -3.56
N THR A 215 7.03 2.59 -3.93
CA THR A 215 8.22 1.75 -4.10
C THR A 215 8.52 0.84 -2.91
N HIS A 216 8.59 1.41 -1.72
CA HIS A 216 8.99 0.68 -0.52
C HIS A 216 8.00 -0.42 -0.14
N LEU A 217 6.70 -0.18 -0.38
CA LEU A 217 5.64 -1.13 -0.11
C LEU A 217 5.67 -2.29 -1.11
N ILE A 218 5.58 -1.97 -2.43
CA ILE A 218 5.36 -2.98 -3.47
C ILE A 218 6.59 -3.86 -3.73
N THR A 219 7.77 -3.42 -3.32
CA THR A 219 9.01 -4.18 -3.43
C THR A 219 9.41 -4.86 -2.12
N SER A 220 8.64 -4.67 -1.05
CA SER A 220 9.04 -5.06 0.31
C SER A 220 10.49 -4.64 0.59
N LYS A 221 10.84 -3.38 0.29
CA LYS A 221 12.19 -2.84 0.51
C LYS A 221 12.62 -3.18 1.95
N ASP A 222 13.87 -3.44 2.18
CA ASP A 222 14.52 -3.89 3.41
C ASP A 222 14.39 -5.41 3.69
N CYS A 223 13.39 -6.10 3.16
CA CYS A 223 13.25 -7.55 3.23
C CYS A 223 12.71 -8.10 1.91
N PRO A 224 13.53 -8.18 0.85
CA PRO A 224 13.06 -8.53 -0.51
C PRO A 224 12.81 -10.03 -0.69
N SER A 225 13.20 -10.86 0.26
CA SER A 225 13.03 -12.30 0.20
C SER A 225 12.54 -12.86 1.53
N PHE A 226 11.74 -13.90 1.46
CA PHE A 226 11.21 -14.61 2.61
C PHE A 226 11.80 -16.03 2.66
N GLY A 227 12.27 -16.47 3.81
CA GLY A 227 12.94 -17.77 4.00
C GLY A 227 11.96 -18.93 4.13
N GLY A 228 10.88 -18.94 3.37
CA GLY A 228 9.91 -20.04 3.36
C GLY A 228 10.54 -21.33 2.85
N VAL A 229 10.17 -22.46 3.46
CA VAL A 229 10.62 -23.80 3.08
C VAL A 229 9.45 -24.75 2.95
N TYR A 230 9.57 -25.70 2.03
CA TYR A 230 8.62 -26.79 1.85
C TYR A 230 9.31 -28.11 2.20
N LYS A 231 8.74 -28.89 3.12
CA LYS A 231 9.40 -30.08 3.66
C LYS A 231 8.43 -31.23 3.85
N LEU A 232 8.88 -32.44 3.47
CA LEU A 232 8.18 -33.68 3.81
C LEU A 232 8.17 -33.87 5.33
N ALA A 233 6.99 -33.88 5.91
CA ALA A 233 6.79 -34.02 7.36
C ALA A 233 6.27 -35.39 7.79
N ALA A 234 5.53 -36.12 6.92
CA ALA A 234 5.04 -37.43 7.17
C ALA A 234 4.74 -38.16 5.84
N ILE A 235 4.68 -39.50 5.88
CA ILE A 235 4.17 -40.35 4.81
C ILE A 235 3.02 -41.20 5.39
N GLU A 236 1.91 -41.28 4.67
CA GLU A 236 0.81 -42.18 5.01
C GLU A 236 1.17 -43.61 4.64
N LYS A 237 0.97 -44.52 5.57
CA LYS A 237 1.08 -45.93 5.37
C LYS A 237 -0.01 -46.66 6.20
N ASP A 238 -0.80 -47.49 5.56
CA ASP A 238 -1.88 -48.27 6.20
C ASP A 238 -2.88 -47.40 7.00
N GLY A 239 -3.15 -46.16 6.51
CA GLY A 239 -4.07 -45.21 7.15
C GLY A 239 -3.44 -44.36 8.28
N GLU A 240 -2.17 -44.55 8.57
CA GLU A 240 -1.44 -43.77 9.60
C GLU A 240 -0.36 -42.86 9.01
N PHE A 241 -0.23 -41.65 9.54
CA PHE A 241 0.85 -40.71 9.18
C PHE A 241 2.13 -41.01 9.96
N LEU A 242 3.09 -41.64 9.29
CA LEU A 242 4.40 -41.92 9.84
C LEU A 242 5.31 -40.68 9.72
N PRO A 243 5.78 -40.11 10.82
CA PRO A 243 6.64 -38.91 10.81
C PRO A 243 7.92 -39.10 10.01
N LYS A 244 8.32 -38.07 9.27
CA LYS A 244 9.61 -37.98 8.55
C LYS A 244 10.37 -36.77 8.98
N ILE A 245 11.65 -36.96 9.23
CA ILE A 245 12.54 -35.88 9.68
C ILE A 245 13.80 -35.79 8.82
N LYS A 246 14.17 -34.57 8.45
CA LYS A 246 15.51 -34.29 7.92
C LYS A 246 16.41 -33.91 9.09
N ILE A 247 17.44 -34.67 9.33
CA ILE A 247 18.50 -34.35 10.27
C ILE A 247 19.57 -33.52 9.52
N SER A 248 20.03 -32.44 10.11
CA SER A 248 21.04 -31.56 9.54
C SER A 248 22.03 -31.12 10.64
N GLU A 249 23.28 -30.93 10.27
CA GLU A 249 24.27 -30.31 11.16
C GLU A 249 23.90 -28.87 11.56
N ASN A 250 23.20 -28.18 10.68
CA ASN A 250 22.58 -26.89 11.01
C ASN A 250 21.21 -27.13 11.63
N THR A 251 21.07 -26.86 12.91
CA THR A 251 19.82 -27.05 13.69
C THR A 251 18.63 -26.27 13.16
N GLU A 252 18.85 -25.13 12.51
CA GLU A 252 17.78 -24.36 11.86
C GLU A 252 17.15 -25.09 10.68
N LYS A 253 17.91 -26.02 10.04
CA LYS A 253 17.45 -26.82 8.90
C LYS A 253 16.79 -28.15 9.29
N ILE A 254 16.76 -28.48 10.58
CA ILE A 254 16.04 -29.65 11.08
C ILE A 254 14.55 -29.42 10.90
N THR A 255 13.88 -30.38 10.24
CA THR A 255 12.45 -30.27 9.99
C THR A 255 11.65 -30.64 11.25
N ASN A 256 10.44 -30.07 11.33
CA ASN A 256 9.48 -30.39 12.38
C ASN A 256 8.55 -31.53 11.88
N PRO A 257 8.76 -32.80 12.32
CA PRO A 257 8.09 -33.95 11.73
C PRO A 257 6.65 -34.12 12.20
N GLY A 258 5.87 -34.87 11.42
CA GLY A 258 4.49 -35.26 11.74
C GLY A 258 3.41 -34.42 11.12
N ASN A 259 2.18 -34.95 11.16
CA ASN A 259 0.98 -34.25 10.70
C ASN A 259 0.47 -33.26 11.77
N LYS A 260 0.83 -32.00 11.67
CA LYS A 260 0.57 -31.01 12.72
C LYS A 260 -0.61 -30.10 12.44
N THR A 261 -1.22 -29.62 13.50
CA THR A 261 -2.21 -28.54 13.50
C THR A 261 -1.75 -27.47 14.49
N ILE A 262 -1.92 -26.19 14.13
CA ILE A 262 -1.62 -25.06 15.01
C ILE A 262 -2.92 -24.64 15.68
N TYR A 263 -2.85 -24.42 16.99
CA TYR A 263 -3.92 -23.85 17.79
C TYR A 263 -3.47 -22.46 18.31
N ARG A 264 -4.37 -21.48 18.27
CA ARG A 264 -4.17 -20.11 18.77
C ARG A 264 -5.24 -19.76 19.79
#